data_3feedafdc6caddb3055362ea33b4f1d9
#
_entry.id   3feedafdc6caddb3055362ea33b4f1d9
#
_cell.length_a   1.000
_cell.length_b   1.000
_cell.length_c   1.000
_cell.angle_alpha   90.00
_cell.angle_beta   90.00
_cell.angle_gamma   90.00
#
_symmetry.space_group_name_H-M   'P 1'
#
loop_
_entity.id
_entity.type
_entity.pdbx_description
1 polymer ?
#
loop_
_entity_poly.entity_id
_entity_poly.type
_entity_poly.pdbx_seq_one_letter_code
_entity_poly.pdbx_strand_id
1 'polypeptide(L)'
;MKRAHEMILGIGTDLANIDRIAATLERFGDRFRNRVFTEGEQRKASRRKDEAGTYAKRWAAKEACSKALGTGLRMGIAWKDMSVCNLKTGQPQMQLTGWAKTRLDQMTPQEHVAHVHVSLTDDHPWAQAFVVIEARPVGLDPSPGP
;
A
#
# COMPACT_ATOMS: atom_id res chain seq x y z
N MET A 1 -32.79 14.47 1.73
CA MET A 1 -32.01 13.25 1.95
C MET A 1 -30.80 13.27 1.05
N LYS A 2 -29.60 13.25 1.61
CA LYS A 2 -28.39 13.18 0.78
C LYS A 2 -28.26 11.77 0.21
N ARG A 3 -28.10 11.67 -1.09
CA ARG A 3 -27.76 10.40 -1.71
C ARG A 3 -26.34 10.02 -1.31
N ALA A 4 -26.12 8.74 -1.06
CA ALA A 4 -24.78 8.22 -0.92
C ALA A 4 -24.09 8.25 -2.29
N HIS A 5 -22.87 8.76 -2.34
CA HIS A 5 -22.11 8.90 -3.58
C HIS A 5 -20.77 8.21 -3.44
N GLU A 6 -20.25 7.73 -4.55
CA GLU A 6 -18.85 7.37 -4.63
C GLU A 6 -18.01 8.61 -4.39
N MET A 7 -16.92 8.47 -3.64
CA MET A 7 -16.05 9.59 -3.35
C MET A 7 -14.61 9.15 -3.13
N ILE A 8 -13.69 10.02 -3.47
CA ILE A 8 -12.29 9.83 -3.16
C ILE A 8 -12.04 10.33 -1.73
N LEU A 9 -11.52 9.46 -0.88
CA LEU A 9 -11.21 9.77 0.51
C LEU A 9 -9.77 10.25 0.70
N GLY A 10 -8.85 9.77 -0.15
CA GLY A 10 -7.46 10.15 -0.05
C GLY A 10 -6.67 9.70 -1.26
N ILE A 11 -5.59 10.41 -1.51
CA ILE A 11 -4.62 10.07 -2.55
C ILE A 11 -3.22 10.18 -1.97
N GLY A 12 -2.32 9.36 -2.48
CA GLY A 12 -0.91 9.43 -2.08
C GLY A 12 -0.04 8.96 -3.21
N THR A 13 1.13 9.54 -3.29
CA THR A 13 2.17 9.09 -4.21
C THR A 13 3.51 9.16 -3.49
N ASP A 14 4.41 8.29 -3.89
CA ASP A 14 5.76 8.30 -3.36
C ASP A 14 6.75 7.83 -4.41
N LEU A 15 7.93 8.38 -4.35
CA LEU A 15 9.04 8.07 -5.22
C LEU A 15 10.19 7.55 -4.37
N ALA A 16 10.66 6.35 -4.65
CA ALA A 16 11.77 5.74 -3.93
C ALA A 16 12.97 5.54 -4.86
N ASN A 17 14.16 5.80 -4.34
CA ASN A 17 15.39 5.55 -5.06
C ASN A 17 15.82 4.09 -4.82
N ILE A 18 15.86 3.30 -5.89
CA ILE A 18 16.18 1.87 -5.81
C ILE A 18 17.57 1.62 -5.25
N ASP A 19 18.54 2.46 -5.63
CA ASP A 19 19.92 2.31 -5.15
C ASP A 19 20.04 2.58 -3.66
N ARG A 20 19.24 3.50 -3.13
CA ARG A 20 19.16 3.75 -1.67
C ARG A 20 18.57 2.55 -0.94
N ILE A 21 17.54 1.95 -1.50
CA ILE A 21 16.95 0.73 -0.91
C ILE A 21 17.97 -0.41 -0.95
N ALA A 22 18.69 -0.58 -2.06
CA ALA A 22 19.74 -1.59 -2.17
C ALA A 22 20.82 -1.38 -1.11
N ALA A 23 21.26 -0.14 -0.91
CA ALA A 23 22.26 0.21 0.12
C ALA A 23 21.74 -0.07 1.53
N THR A 24 20.48 0.22 1.79
CA THR A 24 19.84 -0.05 3.09
C THR A 24 19.75 -1.56 3.35
N LEU A 25 19.37 -2.34 2.33
CA LEU A 25 19.34 -3.81 2.43
C LEU A 25 20.73 -4.38 2.70
N GLU A 26 21.76 -3.85 2.05
CA GLU A 26 23.14 -4.29 2.27
C GLU A 26 23.60 -3.95 3.68
N ARG A 27 23.30 -2.75 4.17
CA ARG A 27 23.75 -2.29 5.47
C ARG A 27 23.04 -2.95 6.65
N PHE A 28 21.71 -3.09 6.56
CA PHE A 28 20.88 -3.53 7.69
C PHE A 28 20.28 -4.92 7.50
N GLY A 29 20.21 -5.45 6.27
CA GLY A 29 19.74 -6.79 5.98
C GLY A 29 18.37 -7.10 6.57
N ASP A 30 18.29 -8.18 7.35
CA ASP A 30 17.03 -8.65 7.89
C ASP A 30 16.39 -7.68 8.89
N ARG A 31 17.17 -6.83 9.56
CA ARG A 31 16.60 -5.80 10.45
C ARG A 31 15.67 -4.86 9.68
N PHE A 32 16.10 -4.44 8.48
CA PHE A 32 15.28 -3.58 7.62
C PHE A 32 14.10 -4.37 7.06
N ARG A 33 14.34 -5.55 6.51
CA ARG A 33 13.29 -6.39 5.94
C ARG A 33 12.18 -6.67 6.95
N ASN A 34 12.57 -7.11 8.14
CA ASN A 34 11.61 -7.52 9.16
C ASN A 34 10.86 -6.36 9.79
N ARG A 35 11.44 -5.18 9.79
CA ARG A 35 10.77 -4.00 10.31
C ARG A 35 9.70 -3.46 9.37
N VAL A 36 9.96 -3.51 8.07
CA VAL A 36 9.14 -2.81 7.08
C VAL A 36 8.20 -3.73 6.31
N PHE A 37 8.66 -4.95 6.00
CA PHE A 37 7.96 -5.83 5.08
C PHE A 37 7.40 -7.07 5.76
N THR A 38 6.22 -7.49 5.31
CA THR A 38 5.62 -8.74 5.76
C THR A 38 6.38 -9.93 5.20
N GLU A 39 6.15 -11.12 5.78
CA GLU A 39 6.75 -12.35 5.25
C GLU A 39 6.36 -12.59 3.80
N GLY A 40 5.11 -12.32 3.43
CA GLY A 40 4.65 -12.47 2.05
C GLY A 40 5.38 -11.56 1.08
N GLU A 41 5.59 -10.31 1.48
CA GLU A 41 6.37 -9.35 0.68
C GLU A 41 7.81 -9.80 0.53
N GLN A 42 8.42 -10.31 1.59
CA GLN A 42 9.80 -10.79 1.56
C GLN A 42 9.95 -12.03 0.67
N ARG A 43 8.99 -12.98 0.74
CA ARG A 43 9.00 -14.15 -0.14
C ARG A 43 8.91 -13.74 -1.60
N LYS A 44 8.05 -12.78 -1.93
CA LYS A 44 7.91 -12.28 -3.29
C LYS A 44 9.20 -11.66 -3.79
N ALA A 45 9.83 -10.82 -2.97
CA ALA A 45 11.08 -10.14 -3.34
C ALA A 45 12.23 -11.12 -3.55
N SER A 46 12.33 -12.16 -2.72
CA SER A 46 13.40 -13.15 -2.81
C SER A 46 13.35 -13.99 -4.09
N ARG A 47 12.19 -14.05 -4.75
CA ARG A 47 12.00 -14.79 -6.00
C ARG A 47 12.27 -13.96 -7.25
N ARG A 48 12.50 -12.66 -7.09
CA ARG A 48 12.70 -11.74 -8.20
C ARG A 48 14.19 -11.47 -8.41
N LYS A 49 14.59 -11.35 -9.68
CA LYS A 49 15.98 -10.98 -10.03
C LYS A 49 16.32 -9.60 -9.50
N ASP A 50 15.39 -8.66 -9.61
CA ASP A 50 15.54 -7.32 -9.08
C ASP A 50 14.89 -7.25 -7.69
N GLU A 51 15.61 -7.80 -6.71
CA GLU A 51 15.15 -7.78 -5.31
C GLU A 51 15.00 -6.36 -4.80
N ALA A 52 16.00 -5.51 -5.02
CA ALA A 52 15.99 -4.13 -4.54
C ALA A 52 14.85 -3.32 -5.16
N GLY A 53 14.62 -3.48 -6.47
CA GLY A 53 13.50 -2.81 -7.15
C GLY A 53 12.15 -3.28 -6.64
N THR A 54 12.02 -4.57 -6.33
CA THR A 54 10.80 -5.13 -5.77
C THR A 54 10.52 -4.53 -4.37
N TYR A 55 11.53 -4.45 -3.51
CA TYR A 55 11.38 -3.81 -2.20
C TYR A 55 11.11 -2.31 -2.34
N ALA A 56 11.78 -1.64 -3.26
CA ALA A 56 11.60 -0.20 -3.46
C ALA A 56 10.17 0.15 -3.86
N LYS A 57 9.55 -0.63 -4.77
CA LYS A 57 8.15 -0.43 -5.15
C LYS A 57 7.22 -0.63 -3.95
N ARG A 58 7.47 -1.63 -3.12
CA ARG A 58 6.66 -1.90 -1.94
C ARG A 58 6.86 -0.84 -0.85
N TRP A 59 8.08 -0.37 -0.67
CA TRP A 59 8.37 0.77 0.20
C TRP A 59 7.57 2.00 -0.24
N ALA A 60 7.64 2.34 -1.53
CA ALA A 60 6.90 3.47 -2.09
C ALA A 60 5.39 3.31 -1.90
N ALA A 61 4.87 2.08 -2.06
CA ALA A 61 3.45 1.81 -1.84
C ALA A 61 3.01 2.08 -0.40
N LYS A 62 3.82 1.68 0.58
CA LYS A 62 3.53 1.92 2.00
C LYS A 62 3.55 3.41 2.32
N GLU A 63 4.54 4.14 1.82
CA GLU A 63 4.61 5.59 1.97
C GLU A 63 3.42 6.28 1.31
N ALA A 64 3.10 5.91 0.08
CA ALA A 64 1.96 6.46 -0.64
C ALA A 64 0.65 6.16 0.09
N CYS A 65 0.48 4.95 0.60
CA CYS A 65 -0.70 4.56 1.36
C CYS A 65 -0.84 5.40 2.65
N SER A 66 0.26 5.61 3.36
CA SER A 66 0.26 6.41 4.58
C SER A 66 -0.13 7.87 4.29
N LYS A 67 0.29 8.41 3.15
CA LYS A 67 -0.12 9.75 2.71
C LYS A 67 -1.60 9.78 2.36
N ALA A 68 -2.10 8.75 1.69
CA ALA A 68 -3.53 8.64 1.35
C ALA A 68 -4.40 8.54 2.61
N LEU A 69 -3.91 7.90 3.68
CA LEU A 69 -4.58 7.87 4.97
C LEU A 69 -4.53 9.22 5.71
N GLY A 70 -3.70 10.14 5.24
CA GLY A 70 -3.57 11.48 5.80
C GLY A 70 -2.76 11.58 7.07
N THR A 71 -2.18 10.48 7.53
CA THR A 71 -1.49 10.42 8.81
C THR A 71 0.02 10.23 8.69
N GLY A 72 0.51 9.76 7.54
CA GLY A 72 1.84 9.19 7.47
C GLY A 72 1.93 8.00 8.44
N LEU A 73 3.08 7.80 9.04
CA LEU A 73 3.29 6.73 10.01
C LEU A 73 2.99 7.18 11.44
N ARG A 74 2.05 8.11 11.59
CA ARG A 74 1.56 8.57 12.89
C ARG A 74 0.39 7.72 13.36
N MET A 75 -0.10 7.97 14.57
CA MET A 75 -1.27 7.31 15.15
C MET A 75 -1.09 5.80 15.30
N GLY A 76 0.12 5.36 15.57
CA GLY A 76 0.42 3.95 15.79
C GLY A 76 0.50 3.09 14.54
N ILE A 77 0.37 3.69 13.35
CA ILE A 77 0.43 2.95 12.09
C ILE A 77 1.85 2.44 11.86
N ALA A 78 1.98 1.14 11.69
CA ALA A 78 3.25 0.48 11.41
C ALA A 78 3.39 0.16 9.93
N TRP A 79 4.63 0.06 9.46
CA TRP A 79 4.93 -0.31 8.08
C TRP A 79 4.21 -1.60 7.65
N LYS A 80 4.20 -2.61 8.51
CA LYS A 80 3.60 -3.92 8.20
C LYS A 80 2.08 -3.91 8.21
N ASP A 81 1.47 -2.84 8.75
CA ASP A 81 0.02 -2.68 8.69
C ASP A 81 -0.47 -2.40 7.27
N MET A 82 0.43 -2.03 6.37
CA MET A 82 0.15 -1.75 4.97
C MET A 82 1.00 -2.70 4.12
N SER A 83 0.40 -3.69 3.52
CA SER A 83 1.15 -4.66 2.73
C SER A 83 0.66 -4.73 1.30
N VAL A 84 1.57 -5.03 0.39
CA VAL A 84 1.27 -5.24 -1.01
C VAL A 84 1.21 -6.75 -1.26
N CYS A 85 0.10 -7.20 -1.80
CA CYS A 85 -0.02 -8.55 -2.33
C CYS A 85 -0.44 -8.46 -3.80
N ASN A 86 -0.33 -9.56 -4.52
CA ASN A 86 -0.69 -9.58 -5.93
C ASN A 86 -1.86 -10.54 -6.13
N LEU A 87 -2.82 -10.12 -6.95
CA LEU A 87 -3.89 -10.99 -7.42
C LEU A 87 -3.29 -12.01 -8.39
N LYS A 88 -4.07 -13.04 -8.73
CA LYS A 88 -3.64 -14.06 -9.71
C LYS A 88 -3.25 -13.45 -11.06
N THR A 89 -3.87 -12.31 -11.40
CA THR A 89 -3.56 -11.57 -12.63
C THR A 89 -2.21 -10.86 -12.59
N GLY A 90 -1.57 -10.79 -11.41
CA GLY A 90 -0.36 -10.01 -11.20
C GLY A 90 -0.62 -8.60 -10.70
N GLN A 91 -1.87 -8.14 -10.74
CA GLN A 91 -2.24 -6.79 -10.29
C GLN A 91 -1.92 -6.62 -8.80
N PRO A 92 -1.23 -5.53 -8.41
CA PRO A 92 -0.98 -5.28 -7.00
C PRO A 92 -2.24 -4.84 -6.27
N GLN A 93 -2.31 -5.20 -4.99
CA GLN A 93 -3.40 -4.84 -4.11
C GLN A 93 -2.83 -4.46 -2.75
N MET A 94 -3.38 -3.42 -2.13
CA MET A 94 -3.00 -3.04 -0.76
C MET A 94 -3.92 -3.74 0.23
N GLN A 95 -3.32 -4.31 1.26
CA GLN A 95 -4.03 -4.91 2.38
C GLN A 95 -3.67 -4.15 3.64
N LEU A 96 -4.68 -3.64 4.35
CA LEU A 96 -4.50 -2.88 5.57
C LEU A 96 -4.94 -3.69 6.78
N THR A 97 -4.13 -3.63 7.83
CA THR A 97 -4.39 -4.29 9.11
C THR A 97 -4.05 -3.31 10.24
N GLY A 98 -4.29 -3.71 11.49
CA GLY A 98 -3.89 -2.94 12.65
C GLY A 98 -4.42 -1.50 12.63
N TRP A 99 -3.60 -0.56 13.05
CA TRP A 99 -4.00 0.84 13.14
C TRP A 99 -4.22 1.50 11.77
N ALA A 100 -3.60 0.98 10.70
CA ALA A 100 -3.89 1.47 9.34
C ALA A 100 -5.34 1.14 8.96
N LYS A 101 -5.80 -0.07 9.27
CA LYS A 101 -7.20 -0.46 9.04
C LYS A 101 -8.16 0.38 9.90
N THR A 102 -7.81 0.62 11.15
CA THR A 102 -8.60 1.48 12.04
C THR A 102 -8.72 2.89 11.46
N ARG A 103 -7.61 3.46 10.98
CA ARG A 103 -7.64 4.78 10.35
C ARG A 103 -8.51 4.78 9.11
N LEU A 104 -8.40 3.76 8.27
CA LEU A 104 -9.25 3.64 7.07
C LEU A 104 -10.73 3.62 7.45
N ASP A 105 -11.09 2.87 8.48
CA ASP A 105 -12.48 2.82 8.95
C ASP A 105 -12.96 4.18 9.46
N GLN A 106 -12.10 4.92 10.16
CA GLN A 106 -12.43 6.27 10.65
C GLN A 106 -12.72 7.25 9.52
N MET A 107 -11.99 7.15 8.40
CA MET A 107 -12.19 8.06 7.27
C MET A 107 -13.36 7.64 6.37
N THR A 108 -13.87 6.43 6.51
CA THR A 108 -14.93 5.91 5.65
C THR A 108 -16.28 6.37 6.17
N PRO A 109 -17.08 7.08 5.35
CA PRO A 109 -18.41 7.51 5.78
C PRO A 109 -19.33 6.33 6.08
N GLN A 110 -20.35 6.57 6.87
CA GLN A 110 -21.38 5.58 7.13
C GLN A 110 -22.01 5.12 5.82
N GLU A 111 -22.43 3.86 5.78
CA GLU A 111 -23.04 3.24 4.60
C GLU A 111 -22.15 3.19 3.38
N HIS A 112 -20.84 3.26 3.60
CA HIS A 112 -19.83 3.14 2.53
C HIS A 112 -18.84 2.04 2.86
N VAL A 113 -18.22 1.54 1.80
CA VAL A 113 -17.10 0.58 1.85
C VAL A 113 -15.89 1.23 1.22
N ALA A 114 -14.75 1.18 1.88
CA ALA A 114 -13.52 1.73 1.36
C ALA A 114 -12.79 0.72 0.47
N HIS A 115 -12.27 1.20 -0.64
CA HIS A 115 -11.43 0.44 -1.57
C HIS A 115 -10.09 1.15 -1.70
N VAL A 116 -9.01 0.43 -1.52
CA VAL A 116 -7.66 0.98 -1.65
C VAL A 116 -7.04 0.47 -2.95
N HIS A 117 -6.87 1.39 -3.89
CA HIS A 117 -6.26 1.10 -5.19
C HIS A 117 -4.79 1.46 -5.16
N VAL A 118 -3.95 0.65 -5.77
CA VAL A 118 -2.52 0.90 -5.85
C VAL A 118 -2.00 0.63 -7.26
N SER A 119 -1.11 1.47 -7.71
CA SER A 119 -0.36 1.28 -8.95
C SER A 119 1.12 1.43 -8.65
N LEU A 120 1.93 0.52 -9.17
CA LEU A 120 3.36 0.49 -8.97
C LEU A 120 4.06 0.54 -10.32
N THR A 121 5.14 1.29 -10.38
CA THR A 121 5.98 1.32 -11.57
C THR A 121 7.43 1.56 -11.17
N ASP A 122 8.35 1.17 -12.03
CA ASP A 122 9.75 1.45 -11.82
C ASP A 122 10.46 1.72 -13.16
N ASP A 123 11.41 2.62 -13.08
CA ASP A 123 12.34 2.94 -14.14
C ASP A 123 13.63 3.36 -13.46
N HIS A 124 14.59 2.44 -13.44
CA HIS A 124 15.80 2.61 -12.62
C HIS A 124 16.44 3.99 -12.87
N PRO A 125 16.80 4.75 -11.83
CA PRO A 125 16.91 4.34 -10.44
C PRO A 125 15.64 4.58 -9.60
N TRP A 126 14.47 4.81 -10.22
CA TRP A 126 13.27 5.22 -9.52
C TRP A 126 12.22 4.11 -9.48
N ALA A 127 11.58 3.98 -8.33
CA ALA A 127 10.36 3.22 -8.15
C ALA A 127 9.28 4.19 -7.66
N GLN A 128 8.06 4.03 -8.15
CA GLN A 128 6.96 4.92 -7.80
C GLN A 128 5.72 4.12 -7.45
N ALA A 129 4.96 4.64 -6.49
CA ALA A 129 3.65 4.11 -6.15
C ALA A 129 2.63 5.24 -6.14
N PHE A 130 1.41 4.91 -6.53
CA PHE A 130 0.27 5.80 -6.46
C PHE A 130 -0.88 5.05 -5.79
N VAL A 131 -1.48 5.67 -4.77
CA VAL A 131 -2.57 5.08 -4.00
C VAL A 131 -3.78 5.99 -4.03
N VAL A 132 -4.94 5.40 -4.29
CA VAL A 132 -6.24 6.09 -4.24
C VAL A 132 -7.12 5.31 -3.27
N ILE A 133 -7.69 6.00 -2.29
CA ILE A 133 -8.70 5.44 -1.41
C ILE A 133 -10.05 5.96 -1.85
N GLU A 134 -10.93 5.05 -2.20
CA GLU A 134 -12.26 5.36 -2.70
C GLU A 134 -13.30 4.78 -1.77
N ALA A 135 -14.36 5.52 -1.47
CA ALA A 135 -15.53 5.01 -0.75
C ALA A 135 -16.67 4.81 -1.75
N ARG A 136 -17.29 3.66 -1.67
CA ARG A 136 -18.49 3.32 -2.46
C ARG A 136 -19.64 3.06 -1.54
N PRO A 137 -20.87 3.49 -1.90
CA PRO A 137 -22.06 3.14 -1.12
C PRO A 137 -22.23 1.63 -1.01
N VAL A 138 -22.61 1.17 0.16
CA VAL A 138 -22.98 -0.22 0.40
C VAL A 138 -24.11 -0.59 -0.52
N GLY A 139 -24.33 -1.47 -1.17
CA GLY A 139 -25.42 -1.80 -2.10
C GLY A 139 -25.11 -1.49 -3.56
N LEU A 140 -24.13 -0.60 -3.82
CA LEU A 140 -23.63 -0.36 -5.16
C LEU A 140 -22.24 -0.98 -5.35
N ASP A 141 -21.68 -1.52 -4.28
CA ASP A 141 -20.38 -2.17 -4.35
C ASP A 141 -20.57 -3.55 -4.98
N PRO A 142 -19.98 -3.82 -6.15
CA PRO A 142 -20.13 -5.13 -6.75
C PRO A 142 -19.48 -6.17 -5.84
N SER A 143 -20.19 -7.28 -5.61
CA SER A 143 -19.60 -8.40 -4.91
C SER A 143 -18.32 -8.82 -5.62
N PRO A 144 -17.24 -9.10 -4.87
CA PRO A 144 -16.05 -9.62 -5.52
C PRO A 144 -16.43 -10.89 -6.28
N GLY A 145 -16.07 -10.94 -7.55
CA GLY A 145 -16.34 -12.12 -8.37
C GLY A 145 -15.69 -13.36 -7.78
N PRO A 146 -16.17 -14.54 -8.13
CA PRO A 146 -15.62 -15.79 -7.65
C PRO A 146 -14.16 -15.99 -8.05
#